data_c8de0e1a6c0e4eaa6eb57c115941a175
#
_entry.id   c8de0e1a6c0e4eaa6eb57c115941a175
#
_cell.length_a   1.000
_cell.length_b   1.000
_cell.length_c   1.000
_cell.angle_alpha   90.00
_cell.angle_beta   90.00
_cell.angle_gamma   90.00
#
_symmetry.space_group_name_H-M   'P 1'
#
loop_
_entity.id
_entity.type
_entity.pdbx_description
1 polymer ?
#
loop_
_entity_poly.entity_id
_entity_poly.type
_entity_poly.pdbx_seq_one_letter_code
_entity_poly.pdbx_strand_id
1 'polypeptide(L)'
;AGFDNTLDSGVPHIKDIAFIGEMYQSRRRLDWMSDDNPGFGASFDDKAGTIVAGNTFDHAAIHGKAILKAGYPFYSCSNEAFCNDSTVRSSAWTVDLICGKQVTVTDARGHQNFTIFTQDMQNVIRKHTEKGGNIIVSGAYIGTDIWDLLYPVRIDKDFRKQSIAFAEKVLGYKWQGGYAGKKGTVVPYGDATITDYPMEFHNSQNSVSYCVEAPDGIAPASNAAETVLRYEDTGVSAGIRYQGNGYRTICLGFPIEILKREDDINAILSSCLNFMAD
;
A
#
# COMPACT_ATOMS: atom_id res chain seq x y z
N ALA A 1 15.04 12.45 -5.01
CA ALA A 1 14.80 11.16 -4.39
C ALA A 1 16.04 10.79 -3.60
N GLY A 2 15.91 10.33 -2.37
CA GLY A 2 16.98 10.08 -1.43
C GLY A 2 17.86 8.86 -1.68
N PHE A 3 18.17 8.57 -2.93
CA PHE A 3 19.02 7.43 -3.28
C PHE A 3 20.48 7.83 -3.34
N ASP A 4 21.32 7.01 -2.78
CA ASP A 4 22.75 7.05 -3.06
C ASP A 4 23.06 6.07 -4.19
N ASN A 5 23.19 6.61 -5.38
CA ASN A 5 23.44 5.83 -6.59
C ASN A 5 24.83 5.17 -6.62
N THR A 6 25.67 5.44 -5.63
CA THR A 6 26.98 4.80 -5.51
C THR A 6 26.93 3.45 -4.82
N LEU A 7 25.76 3.06 -4.31
CA LEU A 7 25.57 1.79 -3.62
C LEU A 7 25.13 0.72 -4.59
N ASP A 8 25.90 -0.32 -4.72
CA ASP A 8 25.65 -1.44 -5.62
C ASP A 8 24.41 -2.26 -5.26
N SER A 9 24.02 -2.23 -4.01
CA SER A 9 22.91 -3.04 -3.52
C SER A 9 21.53 -2.55 -3.97
N GLY A 10 21.46 -1.36 -4.55
CA GLY A 10 20.19 -0.69 -4.78
C GLY A 10 19.46 -0.32 -3.49
N VAL A 11 20.06 -0.57 -2.36
CA VAL A 11 19.54 -0.22 -1.04
C VAL A 11 20.01 1.19 -0.71
N PRO A 12 19.12 2.18 -0.66
CA PRO A 12 19.50 3.53 -0.32
C PRO A 12 19.85 3.60 1.15
N HIS A 13 21.07 3.98 1.45
CA HIS A 13 21.44 4.43 2.79
C HIS A 13 20.93 5.84 3.00
N ILE A 14 20.78 6.23 4.25
CA ILE A 14 20.35 7.56 4.58
C ILE A 14 21.43 8.56 4.18
N LYS A 15 21.27 9.12 3.02
CA LYS A 15 22.03 10.28 2.54
C LYS A 15 21.12 11.50 2.44
N ASP A 16 19.89 11.27 2.09
CA ASP A 16 18.85 12.27 2.02
C ASP A 16 17.68 11.79 2.88
N ILE A 17 17.69 12.14 4.13
CA ILE A 17 16.67 11.76 5.09
C ILE A 17 15.32 12.43 4.84
N ALA A 18 15.27 13.45 3.99
CA ALA A 18 14.01 14.02 3.54
C ALA A 18 13.17 13.03 2.72
N PHE A 19 13.75 11.90 2.32
CA PHE A 19 13.10 10.90 1.50
C PHE A 19 13.04 9.53 2.17
N ILE A 20 12.72 9.49 3.42
CA ILE A 20 12.44 8.25 4.13
C ILE A 20 10.95 7.94 4.11
N GLY A 21 10.58 6.69 4.36
CA GLY A 21 9.19 6.25 4.33
C GLY A 21 8.26 7.06 5.24
N GLU A 22 8.75 7.54 6.34
CA GLU A 22 8.02 8.35 7.30
C GLU A 22 7.51 9.67 6.72
N MET A 23 8.12 10.20 5.68
CA MET A 23 7.60 11.38 4.99
C MET A 23 6.16 11.20 4.54
N TYR A 24 5.80 10.02 4.12
CA TYR A 24 4.45 9.72 3.66
C TYR A 24 3.44 9.70 4.78
N GLN A 25 3.92 9.68 6.02
CA GLN A 25 3.07 9.71 7.20
C GLN A 25 2.83 11.11 7.72
N SER A 26 3.61 12.09 7.25
CA SER A 26 3.49 13.50 7.66
C SER A 26 2.24 14.17 7.14
N ARG A 27 1.13 13.53 7.26
CA ARG A 27 -0.16 14.07 6.87
C ARG A 27 -0.81 14.92 7.96
N ARG A 28 -0.25 14.89 9.15
CA ARG A 28 -0.68 15.73 10.27
C ARG A 28 0.40 16.74 10.57
N ARG A 29 0.01 18.00 10.83
CA ARG A 29 0.98 19.05 11.14
C ARG A 29 1.89 18.70 12.32
N LEU A 30 1.37 17.94 13.27
CA LEU A 30 2.11 17.52 14.45
C LEU A 30 3.26 16.56 14.10
N ASP A 31 3.08 15.76 13.06
CA ASP A 31 4.10 14.81 12.63
C ASP A 31 5.35 15.54 12.11
N TRP A 32 5.19 16.73 11.55
CA TRP A 32 6.30 17.55 11.07
C TRP A 32 7.19 18.09 12.18
N MET A 33 6.64 18.24 13.35
CA MET A 33 7.35 18.77 14.52
C MET A 33 7.94 17.64 15.36
N SER A 34 7.72 16.39 14.98
CA SER A 34 8.28 15.24 15.64
C SER A 34 9.69 14.95 15.13
N ASP A 35 10.62 14.67 16.04
CA ASP A 35 11.97 14.22 15.69
C ASP A 35 11.97 12.86 14.99
N ASP A 36 10.91 12.10 15.16
CA ASP A 36 10.70 10.82 14.46
C ASP A 36 10.29 10.98 13.00
N ASN A 37 10.05 12.21 12.56
CA ASN A 37 9.60 12.53 11.23
C ASN A 37 10.50 13.56 10.54
N PRO A 38 11.74 13.20 10.25
CA PRO A 38 12.69 14.10 9.61
C PRO A 38 12.23 14.48 8.21
N GLY A 39 12.54 15.69 7.79
CA GLY A 39 12.24 16.20 6.46
C GLY A 39 11.36 17.43 6.42
N PHE A 40 10.63 17.71 7.48
CA PHE A 40 9.68 18.84 7.54
C PHE A 40 9.80 19.65 8.83
N GLY A 41 11.00 20.10 9.14
CA GLY A 41 11.27 20.90 10.33
C GLY A 41 11.56 20.09 11.58
N ALA A 42 11.54 18.77 11.51
CA ALA A 42 12.11 17.92 12.54
C ALA A 42 13.64 17.97 12.49
N SER A 43 14.29 17.62 13.59
CA SER A 43 15.74 17.50 13.61
C SER A 43 16.19 16.31 12.78
N PHE A 44 17.23 16.53 11.97
CA PHE A 44 17.84 15.46 11.20
C PHE A 44 19.08 14.88 11.85
N ASP A 45 19.55 15.47 12.92
CA ASP A 45 20.89 15.22 13.43
C ASP A 45 21.09 13.78 13.89
N ASP A 46 20.12 13.24 14.59
CA ASP A 46 20.15 11.86 15.08
C ASP A 46 19.91 10.80 13.98
N LYS A 47 19.35 11.21 12.85
CA LYS A 47 19.15 10.32 11.68
C LYS A 47 20.25 10.48 10.63
N ALA A 48 21.02 11.57 10.67
CA ALA A 48 22.01 11.85 9.66
C ALA A 48 23.07 10.75 9.56
N GLY A 49 23.30 10.25 8.34
CA GLY A 49 24.29 9.21 8.06
C GLY A 49 23.94 7.81 8.56
N THR A 50 22.74 7.62 9.12
CA THR A 50 22.26 6.28 9.54
C THR A 50 21.49 5.59 8.41
N ILE A 51 21.36 4.27 8.52
CA ILE A 51 20.42 3.50 7.68
C ILE A 51 19.09 3.48 8.42
N VAL A 52 18.04 3.89 7.74
CA VAL A 52 16.67 3.79 8.26
C VAL A 52 15.96 2.65 7.56
N ALA A 53 15.43 1.72 8.33
CA ALA A 53 14.68 0.59 7.79
C ALA A 53 13.47 1.07 6.98
N GLY A 54 13.28 0.46 5.83
CA GLY A 54 12.19 0.81 4.91
C GLY A 54 12.48 1.96 3.95
N ASN A 55 13.66 2.57 4.03
CA ASN A 55 14.11 3.58 3.07
C ASN A 55 14.83 2.97 1.85
N THR A 56 14.66 1.71 1.63
CA THR A 56 15.33 0.99 0.53
C THR A 56 14.53 1.01 -0.75
N PHE A 57 13.23 1.18 -0.69
CA PHE A 57 12.31 1.12 -1.84
C PHE A 57 12.44 -0.17 -2.66
N ASP A 58 12.90 -1.25 -2.03
CA ASP A 58 13.09 -2.56 -2.66
C ASP A 58 11.90 -3.51 -2.44
N HIS A 59 10.75 -2.98 -2.10
CA HIS A 59 9.52 -3.75 -1.86
C HIS A 59 9.13 -4.62 -3.04
N ALA A 60 9.40 -4.17 -4.26
CA ALA A 60 9.22 -4.96 -5.47
C ALA A 60 10.07 -6.25 -5.48
N ALA A 61 11.25 -6.25 -4.84
CA ALA A 61 12.06 -7.46 -4.70
C ALA A 61 11.45 -8.43 -3.69
N ILE A 62 10.87 -7.93 -2.60
CA ILE A 62 10.21 -8.76 -1.58
C ILE A 62 8.99 -9.47 -2.19
N HIS A 63 8.10 -8.70 -2.82
CA HIS A 63 6.91 -9.23 -3.50
C HIS A 63 7.29 -10.16 -4.65
N GLY A 64 8.27 -9.78 -5.47
CA GLY A 64 8.73 -10.55 -6.61
C GLY A 64 9.29 -11.92 -6.22
N LYS A 65 10.04 -12.02 -5.12
CA LYS A 65 10.49 -13.32 -4.59
C LYS A 65 9.32 -14.23 -4.26
N ALA A 66 8.29 -13.71 -3.59
CA ALA A 66 7.11 -14.47 -3.24
C ALA A 66 6.29 -14.88 -4.47
N ILE A 67 6.14 -14.00 -5.46
CA ILE A 67 5.48 -14.29 -6.74
C ILE A 67 6.21 -15.40 -7.49
N LEU A 68 7.55 -15.34 -7.58
CA LEU A 68 8.35 -16.42 -8.18
C LEU A 68 8.22 -17.74 -7.44
N LYS A 69 8.20 -17.70 -6.10
CA LYS A 69 8.00 -18.89 -5.27
C LYS A 69 6.61 -19.51 -5.46
N ALA A 70 5.61 -18.69 -5.76
CA ALA A 70 4.26 -19.13 -6.15
C ALA A 70 4.20 -19.70 -7.58
N GLY A 71 5.30 -19.66 -8.36
CA GLY A 71 5.38 -20.24 -9.70
C GLY A 71 5.03 -19.26 -10.84
N TYR A 72 4.90 -17.97 -10.56
CA TYR A 72 4.56 -16.97 -11.58
C TYR A 72 5.77 -16.10 -11.94
N PRO A 73 6.00 -15.81 -13.23
CA PRO A 73 6.96 -14.80 -13.64
C PRO A 73 6.43 -13.39 -13.30
N PHE A 74 7.33 -12.45 -13.06
CA PHE A 74 6.96 -11.06 -12.86
C PHE A 74 7.95 -10.10 -13.51
N TYR A 75 7.54 -8.88 -13.67
CA TYR A 75 8.38 -7.72 -13.91
C TYR A 75 7.86 -6.56 -13.06
N SER A 76 8.73 -5.61 -12.73
CA SER A 76 8.38 -4.44 -11.96
C SER A 76 8.59 -3.15 -12.76
N CYS A 77 7.80 -2.14 -12.44
CA CYS A 77 7.91 -0.82 -13.04
C CYS A 77 7.49 0.27 -12.03
N SER A 78 7.85 1.51 -12.31
CA SER A 78 7.32 2.64 -11.56
C SER A 78 5.85 2.89 -11.87
N ASN A 79 5.16 3.60 -10.97
CA ASN A 79 3.79 4.06 -11.19
C ASN A 79 3.65 4.91 -12.47
N GLU A 80 4.67 5.73 -12.77
CA GLU A 80 4.70 6.55 -13.98
C GLU A 80 4.79 5.68 -15.24
N ALA A 81 5.68 4.67 -15.25
CA ALA A 81 5.77 3.74 -16.36
C ALA A 81 4.48 2.94 -16.53
N PHE A 82 3.88 2.48 -15.42
CA PHE A 82 2.59 1.80 -15.46
C PHE A 82 1.48 2.69 -16.04
N CYS A 83 1.46 3.98 -15.71
CA CYS A 83 0.45 4.90 -16.23
C CYS A 83 0.69 5.30 -17.68
N ASN A 84 1.93 5.50 -18.10
CA ASN A 84 2.26 6.12 -19.37
C ASN A 84 2.63 5.14 -20.48
N ASP A 85 3.11 3.93 -20.15
CA ASP A 85 3.54 2.95 -21.15
C ASP A 85 2.56 1.76 -21.23
N SER A 86 1.84 1.68 -22.34
CA SER A 86 0.91 0.58 -22.61
C SER A 86 1.60 -0.77 -22.82
N THR A 87 2.87 -0.79 -23.24
CA THR A 87 3.62 -2.03 -23.46
C THR A 87 3.91 -2.72 -22.14
N VAL A 88 4.19 -1.94 -21.10
CA VAL A 88 4.40 -2.41 -19.71
C VAL A 88 3.17 -3.16 -19.19
N ARG A 89 1.96 -2.77 -19.60
CA ARG A 89 0.69 -3.35 -19.11
C ARG A 89 0.16 -4.50 -19.95
N SER A 90 0.60 -4.61 -21.20
CA SER A 90 -0.09 -5.43 -22.19
C SER A 90 -0.05 -6.93 -21.91
N SER A 91 0.96 -7.39 -21.17
CA SER A 91 1.17 -8.81 -20.85
C SER A 91 0.80 -9.16 -19.38
N ALA A 92 0.49 -8.18 -18.56
CA ALA A 92 0.14 -8.44 -17.17
C ALA A 92 -1.32 -8.92 -17.06
N TRP A 93 -1.54 -10.09 -16.49
CA TRP A 93 -2.87 -10.58 -16.15
C TRP A 93 -3.28 -10.19 -14.72
N THR A 94 -2.32 -9.92 -13.86
CA THR A 94 -2.50 -9.39 -12.51
C THR A 94 -1.48 -8.29 -12.28
N VAL A 95 -1.91 -7.21 -11.66
CA VAL A 95 -1.06 -6.10 -11.20
C VAL A 95 -1.05 -6.11 -9.68
N ASP A 96 0.14 -6.12 -9.10
CA ASP A 96 0.38 -5.97 -7.67
C ASP A 96 0.83 -4.52 -7.40
N LEU A 97 -0.08 -3.70 -6.87
CA LEU A 97 0.14 -2.30 -6.55
C LEU A 97 0.61 -2.17 -5.11
N ILE A 98 1.91 -1.96 -4.95
CA ILE A 98 2.59 -1.84 -3.66
C ILE A 98 2.54 -0.39 -3.22
N CYS A 99 1.66 -0.06 -2.27
CA CYS A 99 1.44 1.32 -1.82
C CYS A 99 2.23 1.66 -0.55
N GLY A 100 2.71 0.68 0.21
CA GLY A 100 3.48 0.93 1.43
C GLY A 100 2.76 1.88 2.39
N LYS A 101 3.44 2.94 2.79
CA LYS A 101 2.87 4.06 3.59
C LYS A 101 2.59 5.30 2.75
N GLN A 102 2.47 5.15 1.45
CA GLN A 102 2.16 6.26 0.55
C GLN A 102 0.82 6.92 0.95
N VAL A 103 0.82 8.23 0.97
CA VAL A 103 -0.35 9.07 1.21
C VAL A 103 -0.12 10.43 0.58
N THR A 104 -1.16 11.08 0.13
CA THR A 104 -1.07 12.42 -0.46
C THR A 104 -0.48 13.41 0.54
N VAL A 105 0.55 14.13 0.15
CA VAL A 105 1.10 15.27 0.89
C VAL A 105 1.00 16.53 0.04
N THR A 106 0.80 17.67 0.69
CA THR A 106 0.76 18.96 0.02
C THR A 106 2.03 19.74 0.32
N ASP A 107 2.77 20.11 -0.71
CA ASP A 107 3.97 20.94 -0.56
C ASP A 107 3.63 22.38 -0.15
N ALA A 108 4.65 23.18 0.13
CA ALA A 108 4.49 24.59 0.53
C ALA A 108 3.82 25.46 -0.55
N ARG A 109 3.80 25.01 -1.79
CA ARG A 109 3.17 25.70 -2.94
C ARG A 109 1.73 25.25 -3.18
N GLY A 110 1.26 24.24 -2.42
CA GLY A 110 -0.07 23.66 -2.55
C GLY A 110 -0.17 22.55 -3.58
N HIS A 111 0.95 22.05 -4.13
CA HIS A 111 0.92 20.90 -5.02
C HIS A 111 0.74 19.62 -4.20
N GLN A 112 -0.09 18.75 -4.73
CA GLN A 112 -0.29 17.42 -4.17
C GLN A 112 0.72 16.46 -4.76
N ASN A 113 1.41 15.74 -3.88
CA ASN A 113 2.39 14.72 -4.24
C ASN A 113 2.00 13.40 -3.58
N PHE A 114 2.44 12.29 -4.17
CA PHE A 114 2.29 10.95 -3.61
C PHE A 114 0.84 10.45 -3.46
N THR A 115 -0.11 11.03 -4.18
CA THR A 115 -1.47 10.49 -4.26
C THR A 115 -1.42 9.04 -4.76
N ILE A 116 -2.05 8.12 -4.03
CA ILE A 116 -2.04 6.70 -4.40
C ILE A 116 -2.79 6.49 -5.71
N PHE A 117 -4.04 6.93 -5.76
CA PHE A 117 -4.90 6.75 -6.91
C PHE A 117 -5.09 8.07 -7.66
N THR A 118 -4.02 8.51 -8.35
CA THR A 118 -4.13 9.66 -9.27
C THR A 118 -5.16 9.39 -10.35
N GLN A 119 -5.61 10.44 -11.06
CA GLN A 119 -6.57 10.27 -12.16
C GLN A 119 -6.05 9.28 -13.22
N ASP A 120 -4.76 9.37 -13.54
CA ASP A 120 -4.14 8.47 -14.52
C ASP A 120 -4.09 7.03 -14.01
N MET A 121 -3.72 6.82 -12.74
CA MET A 121 -3.73 5.50 -12.12
C MET A 121 -5.13 4.88 -12.14
N GLN A 122 -6.17 5.64 -11.75
CA GLN A 122 -7.55 5.16 -11.81
C GLN A 122 -7.96 4.77 -13.23
N ASN A 123 -7.64 5.62 -14.22
CA ASN A 123 -7.96 5.36 -15.63
C ASN A 123 -7.28 4.09 -16.15
N VAL A 124 -6.03 3.89 -15.78
CA VAL A 124 -5.27 2.72 -16.22
C VAL A 124 -5.78 1.44 -15.57
N ILE A 125 -6.07 1.48 -14.27
CA ILE A 125 -6.64 0.32 -13.56
C ILE A 125 -8.02 -0.03 -14.15
N ARG A 126 -8.89 0.95 -14.41
CA ARG A 126 -10.20 0.68 -15.08
C ARG A 126 -10.00 -0.04 -16.41
N LYS A 127 -9.11 0.47 -17.26
CA LYS A 127 -8.83 -0.15 -18.57
C LYS A 127 -8.24 -1.55 -18.44
N HIS A 128 -7.47 -1.81 -17.39
CA HIS A 128 -6.91 -3.13 -17.12
C HIS A 128 -8.00 -4.11 -16.70
N THR A 129 -8.86 -3.71 -15.76
CA THR A 129 -9.96 -4.54 -15.26
C THR A 129 -11.06 -4.76 -16.32
N GLU A 130 -11.35 -3.78 -17.17
CA GLU A 130 -12.26 -3.91 -18.31
C GLU A 130 -11.80 -4.97 -19.32
N LYS A 131 -10.50 -5.28 -19.36
CA LYS A 131 -9.92 -6.35 -20.19
C LYS A 131 -9.78 -7.69 -19.45
N GLY A 132 -10.33 -7.79 -18.24
CA GLY A 132 -10.24 -8.98 -17.41
C GLY A 132 -8.95 -9.09 -16.58
N GLY A 133 -8.17 -8.03 -16.49
CA GLY A 133 -6.96 -7.98 -15.65
C GLY A 133 -7.28 -7.82 -14.18
N ASN A 134 -6.56 -8.52 -13.32
CA ASN A 134 -6.78 -8.56 -11.89
C ASN A 134 -5.87 -7.56 -11.15
N ILE A 135 -6.24 -7.18 -9.93
CA ILE A 135 -5.52 -6.20 -9.11
C ILE A 135 -5.35 -6.70 -7.68
N ILE A 136 -4.11 -6.66 -7.19
CA ILE A 136 -3.77 -6.72 -5.77
C ILE A 136 -3.36 -5.31 -5.35
N VAL A 137 -3.89 -4.82 -4.24
CA VAL A 137 -3.51 -3.53 -3.65
C VAL A 137 -3.18 -3.76 -2.19
N SER A 138 -1.99 -3.36 -1.77
CA SER A 138 -1.61 -3.39 -0.36
C SER A 138 -1.00 -2.06 0.08
N GLY A 139 -1.42 -1.54 1.22
CA GLY A 139 -0.91 -0.28 1.74
C GLY A 139 -1.63 0.21 2.99
N ALA A 140 -0.90 0.93 3.82
CA ALA A 140 -1.39 1.41 5.11
C ALA A 140 -2.51 2.44 5.02
N TYR A 141 -2.56 3.20 3.92
CA TYR A 141 -3.41 4.38 3.80
C TYR A 141 -4.26 4.42 2.53
N ILE A 142 -4.56 3.26 1.96
CA ILE A 142 -5.34 3.15 0.71
C ILE A 142 -6.76 3.70 0.83
N GLY A 143 -7.32 3.70 2.02
CA GLY A 143 -8.62 4.32 2.33
C GLY A 143 -8.45 5.74 2.86
N THR A 144 -7.55 5.94 3.82
CA THR A 144 -7.25 7.25 4.40
C THR A 144 -6.98 8.30 3.32
N ASP A 145 -6.19 7.96 2.29
CA ASP A 145 -5.84 8.87 1.20
C ASP A 145 -7.04 9.41 0.43
N ILE A 146 -8.12 8.64 0.39
CA ILE A 146 -9.35 9.00 -0.33
C ILE A 146 -10.39 9.67 0.58
N TRP A 147 -10.58 9.14 1.81
CA TRP A 147 -11.71 9.49 2.66
C TRP A 147 -11.40 10.43 3.83
N ASP A 148 -10.14 10.50 4.30
CA ASP A 148 -9.81 11.28 5.48
C ASP A 148 -9.96 12.79 5.23
N LEU A 149 -11.02 13.38 5.81
CA LEU A 149 -11.33 14.81 5.69
C LEU A 149 -10.49 15.70 6.60
N LEU A 150 -9.86 15.12 7.63
CA LEU A 150 -9.01 15.87 8.56
C LEU A 150 -7.68 16.26 7.92
N TYR A 151 -7.43 15.74 6.77
CA TYR A 151 -6.29 16.08 5.96
C TYR A 151 -6.54 17.41 5.24
N PRO A 152 -5.75 18.47 5.46
CA PRO A 152 -5.97 19.76 4.83
C PRO A 152 -5.57 19.78 3.35
N VAL A 153 -5.63 18.65 2.70
CA VAL A 153 -5.42 18.57 1.27
C VAL A 153 -6.63 19.18 0.60
N ARG A 154 -6.43 20.24 -0.19
CA ARG A 154 -7.47 20.80 -1.05
C ARG A 154 -7.76 19.85 -2.20
N ILE A 155 -8.31 18.70 -1.88
CA ILE A 155 -8.78 17.78 -2.92
C ILE A 155 -10.02 18.40 -3.54
N ASP A 156 -10.00 18.48 -4.86
CA ASP A 156 -11.18 18.77 -5.65
C ASP A 156 -12.32 17.82 -5.23
N LYS A 157 -13.47 18.37 -4.88
CA LYS A 157 -14.61 17.58 -4.40
C LYS A 157 -15.09 16.55 -5.43
N ASP A 158 -14.99 16.89 -6.71
CA ASP A 158 -15.39 16.00 -7.79
C ASP A 158 -14.37 14.88 -7.98
N PHE A 159 -13.08 15.16 -7.91
CA PHE A 159 -12.03 14.16 -7.93
C PHE A 159 -12.17 13.19 -6.76
N ARG A 160 -12.44 13.69 -5.55
CA ARG A 160 -12.68 12.86 -4.38
C ARG A 160 -13.87 11.93 -4.57
N LYS A 161 -14.99 12.46 -5.05
CA LYS A 161 -16.18 11.65 -5.35
C LYS A 161 -15.89 10.56 -6.38
N GLN A 162 -15.10 10.89 -7.40
CA GLN A 162 -14.63 9.91 -8.39
C GLN A 162 -13.74 8.84 -7.77
N SER A 163 -12.83 9.23 -6.87
CA SER A 163 -11.92 8.30 -6.19
C SER A 163 -12.67 7.36 -5.25
N ILE A 164 -13.67 7.85 -4.53
CA ILE A 164 -14.56 7.00 -3.71
C ILE A 164 -15.29 6.00 -4.62
N ALA A 165 -15.91 6.48 -5.68
CA ALA A 165 -16.62 5.61 -6.62
C ALA A 165 -15.68 4.59 -7.31
N PHE A 166 -14.42 4.95 -7.53
CA PHE A 166 -13.40 4.04 -8.04
C PHE A 166 -13.10 2.93 -7.02
N ALA A 167 -12.81 3.29 -5.76
CA ALA A 167 -12.52 2.32 -4.73
C ALA A 167 -13.71 1.35 -4.50
N GLU A 168 -14.92 1.88 -4.42
CA GLU A 168 -16.12 1.07 -4.18
C GLU A 168 -16.52 0.18 -5.35
N LYS A 169 -16.44 0.69 -6.59
CA LYS A 169 -16.99 0.00 -7.77
C LYS A 169 -15.97 -0.82 -8.56
N VAL A 170 -14.68 -0.44 -8.48
CA VAL A 170 -13.60 -1.11 -9.22
C VAL A 170 -12.76 -1.98 -8.29
N LEU A 171 -12.39 -1.46 -7.13
CA LEU A 171 -11.58 -2.20 -6.16
C LEU A 171 -12.42 -2.98 -5.14
N GLY A 172 -13.70 -2.64 -4.96
CA GLY A 172 -14.64 -3.37 -4.15
C GLY A 172 -14.62 -3.05 -2.66
N TYR A 173 -13.89 -2.02 -2.21
CA TYR A 173 -13.82 -1.66 -0.80
C TYR A 173 -14.35 -0.27 -0.49
N LYS A 174 -14.76 -0.09 0.74
CA LYS A 174 -15.01 1.20 1.40
C LYS A 174 -14.14 1.32 2.65
N TRP A 175 -13.78 2.55 3.01
CA TRP A 175 -13.00 2.82 4.20
C TRP A 175 -13.87 2.76 5.47
N GLN A 176 -13.33 2.16 6.53
CA GLN A 176 -13.95 2.10 7.85
C GLN A 176 -13.30 3.05 8.86
N GLY A 177 -12.06 3.45 8.60
CA GLY A 177 -11.29 4.35 9.46
C GLY A 177 -9.81 4.03 9.42
N GLY A 178 -8.98 5.00 9.79
CA GLY A 178 -7.55 4.77 10.08
C GLY A 178 -7.37 4.24 11.51
N TYR A 179 -6.13 3.86 11.84
CA TYR A 179 -5.79 3.26 13.16
C TYR A 179 -6.62 2.02 13.48
N ALA A 180 -6.92 1.23 12.48
CA ALA A 180 -7.81 0.08 12.59
C ALA A 180 -7.21 -1.10 13.34
N GLY A 181 -5.88 -1.20 13.45
CA GLY A 181 -5.15 -2.19 14.24
C GLY A 181 -4.05 -1.52 15.06
N LYS A 182 -3.84 -1.96 16.31
CA LYS A 182 -2.87 -1.38 17.24
C LYS A 182 -1.73 -2.34 17.60
N LYS A 183 -1.95 -3.65 17.41
CA LYS A 183 -0.99 -4.69 17.80
C LYS A 183 -0.16 -5.26 16.64
N GLY A 184 -0.52 -4.92 15.39
CA GLY A 184 0.19 -5.42 14.23
C GLY A 184 -0.05 -6.89 13.95
N THR A 185 -1.24 -7.40 14.27
CA THR A 185 -1.64 -8.77 13.97
C THR A 185 -2.93 -8.78 13.14
N VAL A 186 -2.93 -9.57 12.08
CA VAL A 186 -4.12 -9.87 11.28
C VAL A 186 -4.47 -11.35 11.40
N VAL A 187 -5.75 -11.65 11.41
CA VAL A 187 -6.29 -13.00 11.59
C VAL A 187 -7.19 -13.39 10.42
N PRO A 188 -7.28 -14.68 10.08
CA PRO A 188 -8.21 -15.20 9.08
C PRO A 188 -9.65 -14.81 9.42
N TYR A 189 -10.46 -14.57 8.38
CA TYR A 189 -11.87 -14.30 8.57
C TYR A 189 -12.73 -14.91 7.45
N GLY A 190 -13.75 -15.68 7.88
CA GLY A 190 -14.73 -16.32 6.99
C GLY A 190 -14.15 -17.42 6.11
N ASP A 191 -15.01 -17.98 5.26
CA ASP A 191 -14.63 -19.05 4.32
C ASP A 191 -13.80 -18.51 3.14
N ALA A 192 -13.83 -17.20 2.96
CA ALA A 192 -13.09 -16.48 1.90
C ALA A 192 -11.65 -16.13 2.28
N THR A 193 -11.20 -16.56 3.44
CA THR A 193 -9.88 -16.19 3.98
C THR A 193 -8.73 -16.53 3.02
N ILE A 194 -7.67 -15.73 3.08
CA ILE A 194 -6.42 -15.92 2.31
C ILE A 194 -5.27 -16.44 3.18
N THR A 195 -5.54 -16.83 4.41
CA THR A 195 -4.59 -17.47 5.31
C THR A 195 -5.33 -18.33 6.34
N ASP A 196 -4.67 -19.35 6.86
CA ASP A 196 -5.24 -20.28 7.85
C ASP A 196 -4.84 -19.93 9.28
N TYR A 197 -3.94 -18.96 9.46
CA TYR A 197 -3.35 -18.63 10.75
C TYR A 197 -3.10 -17.11 10.88
N PRO A 198 -2.94 -16.63 12.13
CA PRO A 198 -2.59 -15.22 12.36
C PRO A 198 -1.22 -14.87 11.79
N MET A 199 -1.11 -13.68 11.19
CA MET A 199 0.13 -13.12 10.68
C MET A 199 0.44 -11.82 11.41
N GLU A 200 1.73 -11.58 11.69
CA GLU A 200 2.19 -10.37 12.35
C GLU A 200 2.93 -9.46 11.40
N PHE A 201 2.71 -8.16 11.52
CA PHE A 201 3.46 -7.14 10.80
C PHE A 201 4.15 -6.15 11.75
N HIS A 202 5.16 -5.46 11.24
CA HIS A 202 5.87 -4.43 11.99
C HIS A 202 4.99 -3.20 12.20
N ASN A 203 4.49 -3.01 13.43
CA ASN A 203 3.66 -1.86 13.81
C ASN A 203 4.35 -0.86 14.74
N SER A 204 5.60 -1.11 15.06
CA SER A 204 6.46 -0.24 15.87
C SER A 204 7.87 -0.21 15.31
N GLN A 205 8.62 0.81 15.67
CA GLN A 205 9.99 1.00 15.20
C GLN A 205 10.85 -0.24 15.46
N ASN A 206 11.60 -0.64 14.46
CA ASN A 206 12.48 -1.81 14.46
C ASN A 206 13.65 -1.61 13.49
N SER A 207 14.60 -2.54 13.49
CA SER A 207 15.82 -2.47 12.65
C SER A 207 15.71 -3.20 11.31
N VAL A 208 14.56 -3.81 11.00
CA VAL A 208 14.42 -4.71 9.85
C VAL A 208 13.66 -4.04 8.71
N SER A 209 12.54 -3.38 9.04
CA SER A 209 11.64 -2.79 8.07
C SER A 209 11.05 -1.50 8.62
N TYR A 210 10.40 -0.73 7.77
CA TYR A 210 9.54 0.34 8.27
C TYR A 210 8.34 -0.25 9.04
N CYS A 211 7.69 0.57 9.82
CA CYS A 211 6.53 0.14 10.62
C CYS A 211 5.25 0.87 10.19
N VAL A 212 4.12 0.24 10.48
CA VAL A 212 2.78 0.80 10.23
C VAL A 212 2.02 0.83 11.55
N GLU A 213 1.97 2.00 12.15
CA GLU A 213 1.30 2.24 13.44
C GLU A 213 -0.21 2.45 13.31
N ALA A 214 -0.63 2.87 12.13
CA ALA A 214 -1.99 3.33 11.88
C ALA A 214 -2.57 2.77 10.57
N PRO A 215 -2.70 1.44 10.44
CA PRO A 215 -3.22 0.82 9.23
C PRO A 215 -4.71 1.17 9.02
N ASP A 216 -5.15 1.13 7.77
CA ASP A 216 -6.54 1.36 7.42
C ASP A 216 -7.43 0.14 7.68
N GLY A 217 -8.62 0.41 8.20
CA GLY A 217 -9.74 -0.51 8.15
C GLY A 217 -10.51 -0.33 6.84
N ILE A 218 -10.70 -1.42 6.12
CA ILE A 218 -11.47 -1.44 4.88
C ILE A 218 -12.54 -2.53 4.94
N ALA A 219 -13.70 -2.27 4.35
CA ALA A 219 -14.82 -3.20 4.36
C ALA A 219 -15.34 -3.44 2.96
N PRO A 220 -16.05 -4.54 2.72
CA PRO A 220 -16.76 -4.78 1.47
C PRO A 220 -17.67 -3.61 1.09
N ALA A 221 -17.58 -3.13 -0.13
CA ALA A 221 -18.44 -2.07 -0.66
C ALA A 221 -19.76 -2.61 -1.24
N SER A 222 -19.83 -3.91 -1.51
CA SER A 222 -21.02 -4.57 -2.08
C SER A 222 -21.05 -6.05 -1.70
N ASN A 223 -22.13 -6.74 -2.06
CA ASN A 223 -22.25 -8.19 -1.83
C ASN A 223 -21.32 -9.05 -2.71
N ALA A 224 -20.67 -8.45 -3.70
CA ALA A 224 -19.63 -9.11 -4.51
C ALA A 224 -18.23 -9.04 -3.88
N ALA A 225 -18.13 -8.40 -2.72
CA ALA A 225 -16.89 -8.31 -1.95
C ALA A 225 -17.07 -8.96 -0.58
N GLU A 226 -16.00 -9.55 -0.06
CA GLU A 226 -15.99 -10.26 1.22
C GLU A 226 -14.75 -9.89 2.02
N THR A 227 -14.88 -9.81 3.36
CA THR A 227 -13.75 -9.68 4.25
C THR A 227 -12.95 -10.99 4.29
N VAL A 228 -11.64 -10.90 4.11
CA VAL A 228 -10.73 -12.06 4.14
C VAL A 228 -9.83 -12.08 5.38
N LEU A 229 -9.55 -10.91 5.94
CA LEU A 229 -8.71 -10.73 7.13
C LEU A 229 -9.32 -9.68 8.05
N ARG A 230 -9.05 -9.82 9.37
CA ARG A 230 -9.36 -8.79 10.37
C ARG A 230 -8.15 -8.48 11.23
N TYR A 231 -8.07 -7.26 11.74
CA TYR A 231 -7.14 -6.95 12.82
C TYR A 231 -7.57 -7.66 14.10
N GLU A 232 -6.64 -8.39 14.72
CA GLU A 232 -6.95 -9.25 15.87
C GLU A 232 -7.54 -8.47 17.05
N ASP A 233 -6.95 -7.33 17.36
CA ASP A 233 -7.25 -6.55 18.55
C ASP A 233 -8.55 -5.72 18.45
N THR A 234 -8.95 -5.36 17.25
CA THR A 234 -10.13 -4.50 17.03
C THR A 234 -11.28 -5.21 16.34
N GLY A 235 -11.01 -6.33 15.67
CA GLY A 235 -11.98 -7.01 14.83
C GLY A 235 -12.36 -6.26 13.55
N VAL A 236 -11.75 -5.09 13.30
CA VAL A 236 -11.99 -4.31 12.08
C VAL A 236 -11.42 -5.08 10.87
N SER A 237 -12.12 -5.02 9.75
CA SER A 237 -11.68 -5.68 8.52
C SER A 237 -10.36 -5.06 8.02
N ALA A 238 -9.35 -5.91 7.83
CA ALA A 238 -8.01 -5.56 7.39
C ALA A 238 -7.80 -5.81 5.90
N GLY A 239 -8.66 -6.64 5.28
CA GLY A 239 -8.55 -6.99 3.88
C GLY A 239 -9.84 -7.53 3.31
N ILE A 240 -10.05 -7.28 2.03
CA ILE A 240 -11.20 -7.77 1.28
C ILE A 240 -10.75 -8.45 -0.01
N ARG A 241 -11.54 -9.40 -0.48
CA ARG A 241 -11.55 -9.85 -1.88
C ARG A 241 -12.82 -9.36 -2.56
N TYR A 242 -12.74 -9.12 -3.85
CA TYR A 242 -13.89 -8.68 -4.65
C TYR A 242 -13.88 -9.37 -6.01
N GLN A 243 -15.05 -9.82 -6.43
CA GLN A 243 -15.26 -10.39 -7.75
C GLN A 243 -16.07 -9.41 -8.59
N GLY A 244 -15.37 -8.70 -9.46
CA GLY A 244 -15.96 -7.80 -10.44
C GLY A 244 -16.51 -8.57 -11.66
N ASN A 245 -16.92 -7.82 -12.66
CA ASN A 245 -17.39 -8.39 -13.90
C ASN A 245 -16.20 -8.79 -14.80
N GLY A 246 -15.80 -10.06 -14.70
CA GLY A 246 -14.69 -10.62 -15.47
C GLY A 246 -13.29 -10.31 -14.92
N TYR A 247 -13.18 -9.82 -13.71
CA TYR A 247 -11.90 -9.59 -13.03
C TYR A 247 -12.03 -9.76 -11.52
N ARG A 248 -10.92 -9.84 -10.82
CA ARG A 248 -10.87 -9.96 -9.36
C ARG A 248 -9.92 -8.95 -8.74
N THR A 249 -10.21 -8.55 -7.50
CA THR A 249 -9.31 -7.72 -6.71
C THR A 249 -9.13 -8.27 -5.29
N ILE A 250 -7.95 -8.04 -4.73
CA ILE A 250 -7.69 -8.13 -3.29
C ILE A 250 -7.12 -6.79 -2.85
N CYS A 251 -7.71 -6.22 -1.80
CA CYS A 251 -7.23 -5.00 -1.18
C CYS A 251 -6.93 -5.26 0.29
N LEU A 252 -5.74 -4.86 0.73
CA LEU A 252 -5.27 -5.00 2.10
C LEU A 252 -4.97 -3.61 2.67
N GLY A 253 -5.54 -3.28 3.83
CA GLY A 253 -5.35 -2.02 4.54
C GLY A 253 -4.00 -1.93 5.27
N PHE A 254 -3.09 -2.85 4.99
CA PHE A 254 -1.70 -2.89 5.46
C PHE A 254 -0.79 -3.36 4.32
N PRO A 255 0.49 -2.97 4.31
CA PRO A 255 1.46 -3.44 3.33
C PRO A 255 1.85 -4.89 3.59
N ILE A 256 1.97 -5.69 2.52
CA ILE A 256 2.38 -7.11 2.63
C ILE A 256 3.85 -7.22 3.03
N GLU A 257 4.70 -6.36 2.51
CA GLU A 257 6.16 -6.38 2.69
C GLU A 257 6.64 -6.14 4.12
N ILE A 258 5.75 -5.68 5.00
CA ILE A 258 6.07 -5.48 6.43
C ILE A 258 5.68 -6.66 7.32
N LEU A 259 5.16 -7.75 6.76
CA LEU A 259 4.95 -8.98 7.51
C LEU A 259 6.29 -9.47 8.07
N LYS A 260 6.29 -9.90 9.34
CA LYS A 260 7.53 -10.22 10.06
C LYS A 260 8.23 -11.46 9.55
N ARG A 261 7.48 -12.37 8.93
CA ARG A 261 8.02 -13.65 8.45
C ARG A 261 7.92 -13.72 6.93
N GLU A 262 9.02 -14.08 6.28
CA GLU A 262 9.03 -14.29 4.83
C GLU A 262 8.00 -15.35 4.38
N ASP A 263 7.78 -16.38 5.19
CA ASP A 263 6.77 -17.39 4.89
C ASP A 263 5.35 -16.83 4.88
N ASP A 264 5.05 -15.82 5.71
CA ASP A 264 3.77 -15.16 5.72
C ASP A 264 3.57 -14.33 4.42
N ILE A 265 4.61 -13.65 3.97
CA ILE A 265 4.60 -12.92 2.69
C ILE A 265 4.37 -13.88 1.52
N ASN A 266 5.09 -15.02 1.52
CA ASN A 266 4.94 -16.05 0.49
C ASN A 266 3.52 -16.64 0.49
N ALA A 267 2.98 -16.96 1.67
CA ALA A 267 1.65 -17.55 1.81
C ALA A 267 0.56 -16.60 1.34
N ILE A 268 0.59 -15.34 1.78
CA ILE A 268 -0.45 -14.37 1.42
C ILE A 268 -0.46 -14.05 -0.07
N LEU A 269 0.72 -13.84 -0.68
CA LEU A 269 0.82 -13.58 -2.12
C LEU A 269 0.45 -14.79 -2.95
N SER A 270 0.84 -16.00 -2.55
CA SER A 270 0.40 -17.22 -3.22
C SER A 270 -1.12 -17.36 -3.18
N SER A 271 -1.75 -17.13 -2.03
CA SER A 271 -3.22 -17.19 -1.90
C SER A 271 -3.92 -16.10 -2.73
N CYS A 272 -3.36 -14.90 -2.76
CA CYS A 272 -3.88 -13.83 -3.63
C CYS A 272 -3.84 -14.24 -5.10
N LEU A 273 -2.71 -14.77 -5.57
CA LEU A 273 -2.53 -15.20 -6.96
C LEU A 273 -3.43 -16.39 -7.32
N ASN A 274 -3.61 -17.34 -6.42
CA ASN A 274 -4.54 -18.46 -6.61
C ASN A 274 -5.98 -17.94 -6.79
N PHE A 275 -6.43 -17.02 -5.92
CA PHE A 275 -7.74 -16.40 -6.10
C PHE A 275 -7.87 -15.66 -7.44
N MET A 276 -6.80 -15.05 -7.96
CA MET A 276 -6.84 -14.39 -9.27
C MET A 276 -6.93 -15.39 -10.44
N ALA A 277 -6.40 -16.60 -10.25
CA ALA A 277 -6.32 -17.63 -11.30
C ALA A 277 -7.61 -18.46 -11.45
N ASP A 278 -8.42 -18.58 -10.39
CA ASP A 278 -9.71 -19.30 -10.40
C ASP A 278 -10.74 -18.65 -11.34
#